data_89750e5aa15d5d3d5ba8c091e31df031
#
_entry.id   89750e5aa15d5d3d5ba8c091e31df031
#
_cell.length_a   1.000
_cell.length_b   1.000
_cell.length_c   1.000
_cell.angle_alpha   90.00
_cell.angle_beta   90.00
_cell.angle_gamma   90.00
#
_symmetry.space_group_name_H-M   'P 1'
#
loop_
_entity.id
_entity.type
_entity.pdbx_description
1 polymer ?
#
loop_
_entity_poly.entity_id
_entity_poly.type
_entity_poly.pdbx_seq_one_letter_code
_entity_poly.pdbx_strand_id
1 'polypeptide(L)'
;DHETINIAIEAALTGHLVVSTIHTNSAAETITRILNMGIPAFLLPASVNAIIAQRLIRRLCPHCKKAISMQDLEPRIKANVEKAIKRTAKAELIGRIPNEILQKPLFYEPVGCDKCNNQGYK
;
A
#
# COMPACT_ATOMS: atom_id res chain seq x y z
N ASP A 1 23.43 -0.73 5.91
CA ASP A 1 24.31 -1.82 6.30
C ASP A 1 23.96 -2.33 7.70
N HIS A 2 24.62 -3.40 8.16
CA HIS A 2 24.37 -4.05 9.44
C HIS A 2 24.72 -3.14 10.64
N GLU A 3 25.78 -2.39 10.55
CA GLU A 3 26.22 -1.47 11.61
C GLU A 3 25.22 -0.33 11.83
N THR A 4 24.80 0.31 10.75
CA THR A 4 23.81 1.40 10.80
C THR A 4 22.49 0.95 11.43
N ILE A 5 22.00 -0.27 11.09
CA ILE A 5 20.73 -0.75 11.64
C ILE A 5 20.84 -1.10 13.12
N ASN A 6 21.97 -1.63 13.59
CA ASN A 6 22.20 -1.88 15.01
C ASN A 6 22.16 -0.58 15.82
N ILE A 7 22.88 0.45 15.38
CA ILE A 7 22.87 1.76 16.02
C ILE A 7 21.45 2.35 16.06
N ALA A 8 20.71 2.23 14.96
CA ALA A 8 19.34 2.72 14.87
C ALA A 8 18.40 2.03 15.87
N ILE A 9 18.55 0.71 16.02
CA ILE A 9 17.74 -0.08 16.97
C ILE A 9 18.12 0.24 18.40
N GLU A 10 19.40 0.34 18.74
CA GLU A 10 19.85 0.74 20.07
C GLU A 10 19.34 2.12 20.46
N ALA A 11 19.42 3.10 19.56
CA ALA A 11 18.87 4.43 19.77
C ALA A 11 17.35 4.37 19.99
N ALA A 12 16.61 3.58 19.21
CA ALA A 12 15.16 3.44 19.38
C ALA A 12 14.80 2.80 20.73
N LEU A 13 15.53 1.79 21.16
CA LEU A 13 15.33 1.12 22.47
C LEU A 13 15.59 2.06 23.65
N THR A 14 16.46 3.05 23.48
CA THR A 14 16.73 4.09 24.50
C THR A 14 15.75 5.28 24.44
N GLY A 15 14.69 5.15 23.64
CA GLY A 15 13.60 6.13 23.58
C GLY A 15 13.76 7.24 22.55
N HIS A 16 14.78 7.18 21.69
CA HIS A 16 14.96 8.16 20.63
C HIS A 16 14.02 7.88 19.45
N LEU A 17 13.49 8.95 18.86
CA LEU A 17 12.78 8.85 17.59
C LEU A 17 13.80 8.65 16.44
N VAL A 18 13.80 7.47 15.87
CA VAL A 18 14.65 7.15 14.72
C VAL A 18 13.81 7.08 13.45
N VAL A 19 14.20 7.81 12.42
CA VAL A 19 13.59 7.76 11.08
C VAL A 19 14.69 7.32 10.10
N SER A 20 14.42 6.27 9.34
CA SER A 20 15.37 5.73 8.39
C SER A 20 14.67 5.22 7.13
N THR A 21 15.45 4.88 6.12
CA THR A 21 14.94 4.26 4.88
C THR A 21 15.61 2.91 4.65
N ILE A 22 14.84 2.01 4.03
CA ILE A 22 15.34 0.69 3.65
C ILE A 22 14.79 0.32 2.27
N HIS A 23 15.64 -0.29 1.44
CA HIS A 23 15.24 -0.71 0.09
C HIS A 23 14.58 -2.09 0.16
N THR A 24 13.26 -2.11 0.05
CA THR A 24 12.42 -3.31 -0.02
C THR A 24 11.24 -3.06 -0.96
N ASN A 25 10.61 -4.13 -1.42
CA ASN A 25 9.45 -4.02 -2.32
C ASN A 25 8.13 -3.75 -1.59
N SER A 26 8.05 -4.06 -0.29
CA SER A 26 6.85 -3.86 0.51
C SER A 26 7.18 -3.68 1.99
N ALA A 27 6.23 -3.13 2.75
CA ALA A 27 6.38 -3.00 4.21
C ALA A 27 6.54 -4.37 4.90
N ALA A 28 5.85 -5.40 4.43
CA ALA A 28 5.98 -6.76 4.99
C ALA A 28 7.37 -7.36 4.76
N GLU A 29 7.94 -7.17 3.56
CA GLU A 29 9.30 -7.64 3.23
C GLU A 29 10.37 -6.93 4.04
N THR A 30 10.11 -5.73 4.52
CA THR A 30 11.04 -4.98 5.36
C THR A 30 11.38 -5.74 6.63
N ILE A 31 10.42 -6.38 7.27
CA ILE A 31 10.64 -7.20 8.47
C ILE A 31 11.63 -8.32 8.18
N THR A 32 11.37 -9.09 7.12
CA THR A 32 12.26 -10.17 6.68
C THR A 32 13.66 -9.64 6.35
N ARG A 33 13.74 -8.48 5.72
CA ARG A 33 15.02 -7.84 5.37
C ARG A 33 15.83 -7.49 6.62
N ILE A 34 15.18 -6.92 7.64
CA ILE A 34 15.82 -6.57 8.92
C ILE A 34 16.35 -7.84 9.61
N LEU A 35 15.54 -8.90 9.65
CA LEU A 35 15.96 -10.18 10.22
C LEU A 35 17.17 -10.77 9.48
N ASN A 36 17.16 -10.72 8.14
CA ASN A 36 18.29 -11.18 7.31
C ASN A 36 19.55 -10.33 7.48
N MET A 37 19.42 -9.11 7.97
CA MET A 37 20.55 -8.25 8.36
C MET A 37 21.10 -8.61 9.76
N GLY A 38 20.62 -9.69 10.37
CA GLY A 38 21.15 -10.22 11.63
C GLY A 38 20.53 -9.60 12.88
N ILE A 39 19.46 -8.81 12.76
CA ILE A 39 18.77 -8.26 13.92
C ILE A 39 17.91 -9.34 14.58
N PRO A 40 18.06 -9.58 15.89
CA PRO A 40 17.22 -10.52 16.63
C PRO A 40 15.75 -10.15 16.57
N ALA A 41 14.88 -11.13 16.28
CA ALA A 41 13.45 -10.91 16.10
C ALA A 41 12.76 -10.28 17.32
N PHE A 42 13.22 -10.59 18.55
CA PHE A 42 12.64 -10.07 19.79
C PHE A 42 12.85 -8.56 19.97
N LEU A 43 13.82 -7.95 19.29
CA LEU A 43 14.05 -6.49 19.34
C LEU A 43 13.07 -5.70 18.47
N LEU A 44 12.49 -6.30 17.44
CA LEU A 44 11.64 -5.59 16.48
C LEU A 44 10.38 -4.97 17.11
N PRO A 45 9.62 -5.70 17.95
CA PRO A 45 8.41 -5.12 18.55
C PRO A 45 8.67 -3.91 19.46
N ALA A 46 9.88 -3.86 20.06
CA ALA A 46 10.25 -2.78 20.96
C ALA A 46 10.89 -1.56 20.25
N SER A 47 11.46 -1.78 19.06
CA SER A 47 12.22 -0.74 18.35
C SER A 47 11.53 -0.20 17.08
N VAL A 48 10.65 -0.99 16.44
CA VAL A 48 10.00 -0.62 15.18
C VAL A 48 8.52 -0.30 15.41
N ASN A 49 8.19 0.97 15.44
CA ASN A 49 6.81 1.44 15.66
C ASN A 49 5.96 1.45 14.39
N ALA A 50 6.57 1.74 13.24
CA ALA A 50 5.87 1.77 11.96
C ALA A 50 6.82 1.48 10.79
N ILE A 51 6.29 0.82 9.77
CA ILE A 51 6.94 0.63 8.48
C ILE A 51 6.01 1.16 7.40
N ILE A 52 6.49 2.14 6.64
CA ILE A 52 5.72 2.80 5.60
C ILE A 52 6.33 2.43 4.24
N ALA A 53 5.54 1.83 3.38
CA ALA A 53 5.92 1.60 1.98
C ALA A 53 4.98 2.36 1.06
N GLN A 54 5.53 3.04 0.07
CA GLN A 54 4.79 3.86 -0.87
C GLN A 54 5.10 3.46 -2.31
N ARG A 55 4.07 3.43 -3.15
CA ARG A 55 4.17 3.20 -4.58
C ARG A 55 3.45 4.31 -5.32
N LEU A 56 4.11 4.89 -6.30
CA LEU A 56 3.47 5.85 -7.20
C LEU A 56 2.60 5.09 -8.20
N ILE A 57 1.36 5.51 -8.31
CA ILE A 57 0.40 5.01 -9.31
C ILE A 57 0.02 6.14 -10.25
N ARG A 58 -0.29 5.81 -11.50
CA ARG A 58 -0.83 6.79 -12.44
C ARG A 58 -2.23 7.21 -12.01
N ARG A 59 -2.49 8.51 -12.03
CA ARG A 59 -3.79 9.10 -11.74
C ARG A 59 -4.60 9.22 -13.02
N LEU A 60 -5.84 8.74 -13.01
CA LEU A 60 -6.73 8.90 -14.16
C LEU A 60 -7.01 10.38 -14.44
N CYS A 61 -7.08 10.72 -15.70
CA CYS A 61 -7.46 12.06 -16.12
C CYS A 61 -8.90 12.37 -15.67
N PRO A 62 -9.12 13.45 -14.90
CA PRO A 62 -10.45 13.78 -14.38
C PRO A 62 -11.45 14.15 -15.50
N HIS A 63 -10.96 14.56 -16.67
CA HIS A 63 -11.80 15.03 -17.77
C HIS A 63 -12.31 13.93 -18.69
N CYS A 64 -11.63 12.79 -18.74
CA CYS A 64 -11.98 11.72 -19.69
C CYS A 64 -12.11 10.33 -19.05
N LYS A 65 -11.92 10.19 -17.73
CA LYS A 65 -12.16 8.92 -17.07
C LYS A 65 -13.63 8.54 -17.24
N LYS A 66 -13.91 7.30 -17.62
CA LYS A 66 -15.27 6.77 -17.78
C LYS A 66 -15.60 5.83 -16.64
N ALA A 67 -16.77 6.00 -16.04
CA ALA A 67 -17.23 5.06 -15.02
C ALA A 67 -17.61 3.72 -15.66
N ILE A 68 -17.19 2.64 -15.02
CA ILE A 68 -17.49 1.26 -15.43
C ILE A 68 -18.08 0.48 -14.26
N SER A 69 -18.89 -0.52 -14.55
CA SER A 69 -19.48 -1.38 -13.55
C SER A 69 -18.53 -2.55 -13.19
N MET A 70 -18.81 -3.20 -12.06
CA MET A 70 -18.11 -4.43 -11.66
C MET A 70 -18.23 -5.54 -12.70
N GLN A 71 -19.31 -5.53 -13.49
CA GLN A 71 -19.58 -6.55 -14.52
C GLN A 71 -18.71 -6.36 -15.76
N ASP A 72 -18.36 -5.10 -16.06
CA ASP A 72 -17.56 -4.73 -17.24
C ASP A 72 -16.05 -4.89 -16.99
N LEU A 73 -15.63 -5.22 -15.75
CA LEU A 73 -14.24 -5.46 -15.44
C LEU A 73 -13.75 -6.77 -16.07
N GLU A 74 -12.51 -6.73 -16.54
CA GLU A 74 -11.81 -7.95 -16.95
C GLU A 74 -11.89 -9.03 -15.86
N PRO A 75 -12.15 -10.30 -16.19
CA PRO A 75 -12.38 -11.37 -15.21
C PRO A 75 -11.29 -11.50 -14.14
N ARG A 76 -10.02 -11.30 -14.53
CA ARG A 76 -8.87 -11.34 -13.62
C ARG A 76 -8.90 -10.18 -12.62
N ILE A 77 -9.23 -8.98 -13.07
CA ILE A 77 -9.32 -7.78 -12.23
C ILE A 77 -10.51 -7.93 -11.27
N LYS A 78 -11.66 -8.38 -11.79
CA LYS A 78 -12.86 -8.64 -11.00
C LYS A 78 -12.58 -9.60 -9.84
N ALA A 79 -11.94 -10.74 -10.11
CA ALA A 79 -11.58 -11.71 -9.07
C ALA A 79 -10.66 -11.11 -7.98
N ASN A 80 -9.68 -10.28 -8.36
CA ASN A 80 -8.81 -9.61 -7.42
C ASN A 80 -9.55 -8.57 -6.56
N VAL A 81 -10.46 -7.81 -7.16
CA VAL A 81 -11.29 -6.84 -6.45
C VAL A 81 -12.22 -7.54 -5.46
N GLU A 82 -12.91 -8.60 -5.86
CA GLU A 82 -13.76 -9.40 -4.97
C GLU A 82 -12.98 -9.96 -3.78
N LYS A 83 -11.79 -10.47 -4.03
CA LYS A 83 -10.89 -10.98 -2.99
C LYS A 83 -10.45 -9.85 -2.03
N ALA A 84 -10.14 -8.66 -2.56
CA ALA A 84 -9.80 -7.49 -1.76
C ALA A 84 -10.98 -7.04 -0.88
N ILE A 85 -12.19 -6.91 -1.45
CA ILE A 85 -13.41 -6.55 -0.72
C ILE A 85 -13.68 -7.56 0.41
N LYS A 86 -13.61 -8.87 0.12
CA LYS A 86 -13.80 -9.92 1.14
C LYS A 86 -12.77 -9.86 2.27
N ARG A 87 -11.51 -9.54 1.96
CA ARG A 87 -10.47 -9.38 2.97
C ARG A 87 -10.72 -8.13 3.83
N THR A 88 -11.09 -7.02 3.22
CA THR A 88 -11.40 -5.77 3.92
C THR A 88 -12.63 -5.93 4.81
N ALA A 89 -13.65 -6.65 4.34
CA ALA A 89 -14.85 -6.94 5.11
C ALA A 89 -14.59 -7.83 6.35
N LYS A 90 -13.52 -8.62 6.37
CA LYS A 90 -13.10 -9.44 7.52
C LYS A 90 -12.14 -8.71 8.47
N ALA A 91 -11.53 -7.62 8.04
CA ALA A 91 -10.61 -6.86 8.85
C ALA A 91 -11.36 -5.83 9.71
N GLU A 92 -10.82 -5.49 10.88
CA GLU A 92 -11.34 -4.44 11.79
C GLU A 92 -11.44 -3.04 11.12
N LEU A 93 -11.09 -2.95 9.84
CA LEU A 93 -11.17 -1.75 9.00
C LEU A 93 -12.60 -1.42 8.53
N ILE A 94 -13.59 -2.28 8.76
CA ILE A 94 -14.97 -2.09 8.28
C ILE A 94 -15.54 -0.73 8.73
N GLY A 95 -15.25 -0.29 9.94
CA GLY A 95 -15.71 1.00 10.46
C GLY A 95 -15.04 2.25 9.83
N ARG A 96 -13.99 2.07 9.03
CA ARG A 96 -13.23 3.16 8.40
C ARG A 96 -13.56 3.35 6.91
N ILE A 97 -14.20 2.36 6.29
CA ILE A 97 -14.62 2.43 4.88
C ILE A 97 -16.14 2.51 4.84
N PRO A 98 -16.72 3.53 4.20
CA PRO A 98 -18.18 3.63 4.06
C PRO A 98 -18.76 2.37 3.42
N ASN A 99 -19.81 1.81 4.01
CA ASN A 99 -20.45 0.59 3.51
C ASN A 99 -20.94 0.72 2.06
N GLU A 100 -21.29 1.92 1.62
CA GLU A 100 -21.68 2.22 0.24
C GLU A 100 -20.58 1.88 -0.76
N ILE A 101 -19.30 2.17 -0.40
CA ILE A 101 -18.15 1.87 -1.25
C ILE A 101 -17.93 0.36 -1.32
N LEU A 102 -18.19 -0.38 -0.24
CA LEU A 102 -18.04 -1.84 -0.21
C LEU A 102 -19.15 -2.56 -0.99
N GLN A 103 -20.38 -2.02 -0.95
CA GLN A 103 -21.54 -2.61 -1.62
C GLN A 103 -21.63 -2.26 -3.11
N LYS A 104 -21.26 -1.02 -3.48
CA LYS A 104 -21.30 -0.53 -4.86
C LYS A 104 -20.00 0.20 -5.19
N PRO A 105 -18.87 -0.53 -5.34
CA PRO A 105 -17.61 0.08 -5.69
C PRO A 105 -17.69 0.71 -7.08
N LEU A 106 -17.25 1.97 -7.19
CA LEU A 106 -17.15 2.69 -8.46
C LEU A 106 -15.75 2.49 -9.06
N PHE A 107 -15.72 2.03 -10.28
CA PHE A 107 -14.49 1.87 -11.05
C PHE A 107 -14.46 2.87 -12.21
N TYR A 108 -13.26 3.16 -12.67
CA TYR A 108 -13.05 4.05 -13.80
C TYR A 108 -11.98 3.50 -14.72
N GLU A 109 -12.17 3.67 -16.03
CA GLU A 109 -11.19 3.35 -17.06
C GLU A 109 -10.62 4.63 -17.68
N PRO A 110 -9.35 4.59 -18.15
CA PRO A 110 -8.77 5.67 -18.92
C PRO A 110 -9.35 5.66 -20.34
N VAL A 111 -9.73 6.82 -20.85
CA VAL A 111 -10.20 6.94 -22.25
C VAL A 111 -9.17 7.66 -23.10
N GLY A 112 -8.80 8.87 -22.72
CA GLY A 112 -7.97 9.79 -23.49
C GLY A 112 -8.75 11.02 -23.91
N CYS A 113 -8.08 12.18 -23.88
CA CYS A 113 -8.58 13.45 -24.41
C CYS A 113 -7.41 14.41 -24.63
N ASP A 114 -7.66 15.56 -25.27
CA ASP A 114 -6.65 16.58 -25.55
C ASP A 114 -5.94 17.08 -24.28
N LYS A 115 -6.65 17.15 -23.13
CA LYS A 115 -6.07 17.61 -21.86
C LYS A 115 -5.06 16.65 -21.22
N CYS A 116 -5.02 15.42 -21.66
CA CYS A 116 -4.07 14.41 -21.20
C CYS A 116 -3.23 13.83 -22.36
N ASN A 117 -3.18 14.51 -23.50
CA ASN A 117 -2.49 14.05 -24.71
C ASN A 117 -2.90 12.63 -25.11
N ASN A 118 -4.19 12.33 -25.03
CA ASN A 118 -4.80 11.04 -25.33
C ASN A 118 -4.30 9.85 -24.49
N GLN A 119 -3.59 10.11 -23.39
CA GLN A 119 -3.05 9.05 -22.53
C GLN A 119 -4.07 8.48 -21.52
N GLY A 120 -5.15 9.23 -21.22
CA GLY A 120 -6.12 8.85 -20.18
C GLY A 120 -5.63 9.03 -18.73
N TYR A 121 -4.39 9.49 -18.54
CA TYR A 121 -3.73 9.67 -17.24
C TYR A 121 -3.17 11.10 -17.10
N LYS A 122 -2.89 11.47 -15.85
CA LYS A 122 -2.29 12.75 -15.47
C LYS A 122 -1.05 12.50 -14.61
#